data_f048cc2c14d595dc332a3703b67a7925
#
_entry.id   f048cc2c14d595dc332a3703b67a7925
#
_cell.length_a   1.000
_cell.length_b   1.000
_cell.length_c   1.000
_cell.angle_alpha   90.00
_cell.angle_beta   90.00
_cell.angle_gamma   90.00
#
_symmetry.space_group_name_H-M   'P 1'
#
loop_
_entity.id
_entity.type
_entity.pdbx_description
1 polymer ?
#
loop_
_entity_poly.entity_id
_entity_poly.type
_entity_poly.pdbx_seq_one_letter_code
_entity_poly.pdbx_strand_id
1 'polypeptide(L)'
;MQLCVNSIQKWVTENGFKFSTSKTVCIHFHQQYVFFSDSNILLGKTPIKVVKEPKFLGLIFNTKLTFKNRIQYLKTSCQKALDILRVVGHTDWGADRIILLHLYRLLVRSKLEN
;
A
#
# COMPACT_ATOMS: atom_id res chain seq x y z
N MET A 1 17.26 -17.47 0.57
CA MET A 1 16.75 -16.15 1.00
C MET A 1 17.46 -15.62 2.24
N GLN A 2 17.67 -16.39 3.32
CA GLN A 2 18.38 -15.94 4.52
C GLN A 2 19.79 -15.36 4.24
N LEU A 3 20.55 -15.96 3.33
CA LEU A 3 21.87 -15.45 2.93
C LEU A 3 21.80 -14.04 2.33
N CYS A 4 20.80 -13.76 1.51
CA CYS A 4 20.59 -12.43 0.93
C CYS A 4 20.27 -11.40 2.03
N VAL A 5 19.40 -11.75 2.99
CA VAL A 5 19.07 -10.88 4.12
C VAL A 5 20.31 -10.58 4.96
N ASN A 6 21.14 -11.59 5.23
CA ASN A 6 22.39 -11.41 5.98
C ASN A 6 23.37 -10.48 5.25
N SER A 7 23.52 -10.64 3.93
CA SER A 7 24.38 -9.79 3.11
C SER A 7 23.92 -8.33 3.11
N ILE A 8 22.61 -8.12 2.94
CA ILE A 8 22.04 -6.78 2.99
C ILE A 8 22.19 -6.16 4.38
N GLN A 9 21.96 -6.94 5.43
CA GLN A 9 22.14 -6.47 6.81
C GLN A 9 23.59 -6.06 7.09
N LYS A 10 24.56 -6.82 6.62
CA LYS A 10 25.98 -6.49 6.73
C LYS A 10 26.27 -5.16 6.04
N TRP A 11 25.84 -4.99 4.78
CA TRP A 11 26.03 -3.77 4.01
C TRP A 11 25.39 -2.55 4.70
N VAL A 12 24.18 -2.69 5.22
CA VAL A 12 23.46 -1.62 5.94
C VAL A 12 24.22 -1.19 7.18
N THR A 13 24.76 -2.16 7.96
CA THR A 13 25.53 -1.89 9.17
C THR A 13 26.86 -1.19 8.85
N GLU A 14 27.55 -1.63 7.79
CA GLU A 14 28.79 -1.02 7.33
C GLU A 14 28.62 0.42 6.88
N ASN A 15 27.43 0.80 6.37
CA ASN A 15 27.08 2.15 5.95
C ASN A 15 26.40 2.98 7.07
N GLY A 16 26.38 2.50 8.31
CA GLY A 16 25.86 3.25 9.47
C GLY A 16 24.32 3.29 9.57
N PHE A 17 23.60 2.48 8.79
CA PHE A 17 22.14 2.38 8.85
C PHE A 17 21.69 1.22 9.76
N LYS A 18 20.41 1.24 10.14
CA LYS A 18 19.75 0.15 10.87
C LYS A 18 18.39 -0.13 10.30
N PHE A 19 18.08 -1.42 10.13
CA PHE A 19 16.72 -1.83 9.81
C PHE A 19 15.77 -1.67 10.98
N SER A 20 14.56 -1.20 10.71
CA SER A 20 13.47 -1.23 11.69
C SER A 20 12.82 -2.61 11.64
N THR A 21 13.06 -3.43 12.65
CA THR A 21 12.45 -4.77 12.76
C THR A 21 10.92 -4.71 12.85
N SER A 22 10.37 -3.66 13.46
CA SER A 22 8.92 -3.47 13.58
C SER A 22 8.24 -3.09 12.25
N LYS A 23 8.97 -2.47 11.33
CA LYS A 23 8.45 -2.05 10.01
C LYS A 23 8.81 -3.04 8.90
N THR A 24 9.74 -3.96 9.15
CA THR A 24 10.14 -4.97 8.17
C THR A 24 9.17 -6.12 8.20
N VAL A 25 8.56 -6.41 7.07
CA VAL A 25 7.63 -7.53 6.89
C VAL A 25 8.02 -8.34 5.65
N CYS A 26 7.65 -9.60 5.65
CA CYS A 26 7.84 -10.50 4.53
C CYS A 26 6.49 -10.84 3.90
N ILE A 27 6.43 -10.88 2.58
CA ILE A 27 5.27 -11.39 1.83
C ILE A 27 5.74 -12.47 0.87
N HIS A 28 4.99 -13.56 0.79
CA HIS A 28 5.20 -14.61 -0.19
C HIS A 28 4.26 -14.42 -1.37
N PHE A 29 4.82 -14.20 -2.56
CA PHE A 29 4.04 -14.16 -3.80
C PHE A 29 3.98 -15.56 -4.42
N HIS A 30 2.78 -16.05 -4.71
CA HIS A 30 2.57 -17.35 -5.35
C HIS A 30 1.32 -17.33 -6.25
N GLN A 31 1.40 -18.02 -7.37
CA GLN A 31 0.26 -18.16 -8.31
C GLN A 31 -0.64 -19.34 -7.96
N GLN A 32 -0.09 -20.42 -7.43
CA GLN A 32 -0.80 -21.64 -7.05
C GLN A 32 -1.02 -21.71 -5.53
N TYR A 33 -1.98 -22.52 -5.10
CA TYR A 33 -2.20 -22.87 -3.70
C TYR A 33 -1.10 -23.83 -3.21
N VAL A 34 0.08 -23.32 -2.97
CA VAL A 34 1.13 -24.09 -2.30
C VAL A 34 1.18 -23.57 -0.86
N PHE A 35 0.97 -24.47 0.10
CA PHE A 35 1.26 -24.18 1.49
C PHE A 35 2.77 -24.04 1.65
N PHE A 36 3.26 -22.82 1.59
CA PHE A 36 4.60 -22.56 2.09
C PHE A 36 4.51 -22.54 3.62
N SER A 37 5.23 -23.44 4.27
CA SER A 37 5.47 -23.32 5.71
C SER A 37 6.12 -21.95 5.94
N ASP A 38 5.71 -21.26 6.99
CA ASP A 38 6.27 -19.96 7.38
C ASP A 38 7.80 -20.09 7.41
N SER A 39 8.45 -19.50 6.42
CA SER A 39 9.91 -19.46 6.38
C SER A 39 10.36 -18.52 7.49
N ASN A 40 10.97 -19.06 8.54
CA ASN A 40 11.56 -18.30 9.63
C ASN A 40 12.78 -17.52 9.13
N ILE A 41 12.54 -16.41 8.46
CA ILE A 41 13.60 -15.48 8.03
C ILE A 41 13.92 -14.57 9.21
N LEU A 42 15.20 -14.54 9.57
CA LEU A 42 15.71 -13.74 10.67
C LEU A 42 16.37 -12.46 10.14
N LEU A 43 16.05 -11.34 10.76
CA LEU A 43 16.79 -10.09 10.61
C LEU A 43 17.66 -9.92 11.86
N GLY A 44 18.92 -10.33 11.74
CA GLY A 44 19.80 -10.47 12.90
C GLY A 44 19.32 -11.60 13.83
N LYS A 45 18.79 -11.22 14.99
CA LYS A 45 18.25 -12.17 15.99
C LYS A 45 16.72 -12.15 16.03
N THR A 46 16.05 -11.29 15.27
CA THR A 46 14.59 -11.07 15.32
C THR A 46 13.93 -11.73 14.11
N PRO A 47 12.90 -12.58 14.31
CA PRO A 47 12.16 -13.15 13.20
C PRO A 47 11.35 -12.07 12.47
N ILE A 48 11.38 -12.09 11.13
CA ILE A 48 10.59 -11.20 10.29
C ILE A 48 9.15 -11.71 10.23
N LYS A 49 8.21 -10.82 10.51
CA LYS A 49 6.79 -11.16 10.45
C LYS A 49 6.34 -11.39 9.00
N VAL A 50 5.72 -12.53 8.74
CA VAL A 50 5.06 -12.81 7.45
C VAL A 50 3.66 -12.21 7.46
N VAL A 51 3.34 -11.41 6.45
CA VAL A 51 2.05 -10.71 6.31
C VAL A 51 1.46 -11.03 4.94
N LYS A 52 0.16 -11.31 4.88
CA LYS A 52 -0.54 -11.62 3.62
C LYS A 52 -0.85 -10.38 2.78
N GLU A 53 -1.08 -9.26 3.42
CA GLU A 53 -1.50 -8.00 2.79
C GLU A 53 -0.75 -6.79 3.37
N PRO A 54 0.56 -6.65 3.11
CA PRO A 54 1.29 -5.48 3.56
C PRO A 54 0.93 -4.25 2.73
N LYS A 55 0.89 -3.10 3.41
CA LYS A 55 0.78 -1.79 2.77
C LYS A 55 2.18 -1.21 2.59
N PHE A 56 2.58 -0.96 1.35
CA PHE A 56 3.86 -0.37 1.00
C PHE A 56 3.68 0.79 0.03
N LEU A 57 4.19 1.98 0.36
CA LEU A 57 4.04 3.21 -0.43
C LEU A 57 2.59 3.51 -0.85
N GLY A 58 1.63 3.25 0.05
CA GLY A 58 0.21 3.45 -0.23
C GLY A 58 -0.47 2.31 -1.01
N LEU A 59 0.28 1.35 -1.55
CA LEU A 59 -0.23 0.17 -2.24
C LEU A 59 -0.47 -0.98 -1.26
N ILE A 60 -1.60 -1.64 -1.40
CA ILE A 60 -1.90 -2.88 -0.66
C ILE A 60 -1.59 -4.05 -1.59
N PHE A 61 -0.55 -4.79 -1.24
CA PHE A 61 -0.15 -5.99 -1.95
C PHE A 61 -0.91 -7.20 -1.40
N ASN A 62 -1.26 -8.13 -2.25
CA ASN A 62 -1.75 -9.44 -1.84
C ASN A 62 -0.86 -10.53 -2.44
N THR A 63 -0.89 -11.71 -1.85
CA THR A 63 -0.06 -12.86 -2.23
C THR A 63 -0.19 -13.29 -3.69
N LYS A 64 -1.35 -13.02 -4.33
CA LYS A 64 -1.63 -13.35 -5.74
C LYS A 64 -1.44 -12.18 -6.70
N LEU A 65 -1.04 -11.00 -6.24
CA LEU A 65 -0.92 -9.76 -7.02
C LEU A 65 -2.17 -9.41 -7.86
N THR A 66 -3.36 -9.76 -7.37
CA THR A 66 -4.63 -9.45 -8.06
C THR A 66 -5.12 -8.02 -7.81
N PHE A 67 -4.55 -7.34 -6.82
CA PHE A 67 -4.89 -5.96 -6.41
C PHE A 67 -6.37 -5.71 -6.10
N LYS A 68 -7.21 -6.76 -5.91
CA LYS A 68 -8.64 -6.62 -5.62
C LYS A 68 -8.91 -5.70 -4.43
N ASN A 69 -8.18 -5.89 -3.31
CA ASN A 69 -8.35 -5.08 -2.11
C ASN A 69 -7.93 -3.63 -2.34
N ARG A 70 -6.92 -3.40 -3.16
CA ARG A 70 -6.50 -2.05 -3.59
C ARG A 70 -7.60 -1.37 -4.41
N ILE A 71 -8.17 -2.07 -5.39
CA ILE A 71 -9.25 -1.54 -6.23
C ILE A 71 -10.48 -1.22 -5.38
N GLN A 72 -10.86 -2.11 -4.47
CA GLN A 72 -11.99 -1.87 -3.57
C GLN A 72 -11.75 -0.67 -2.64
N TYR A 73 -10.57 -0.53 -2.09
CA TYR A 73 -10.18 0.64 -1.29
C TYR A 73 -10.26 1.93 -2.09
N LEU A 74 -9.72 1.95 -3.33
CA LEU A 74 -9.80 3.10 -4.23
C LEU A 74 -11.24 3.45 -4.56
N LYS A 75 -12.08 2.47 -4.92
CA LYS A 75 -13.51 2.65 -5.18
C LYS A 75 -14.20 3.36 -4.01
N THR A 76 -14.03 2.85 -2.79
CA THR A 76 -14.65 3.44 -1.59
C THR A 76 -14.12 4.85 -1.32
N SER A 77 -12.82 5.08 -1.51
CA SER A 77 -12.20 6.39 -1.31
C SER A 77 -12.67 7.43 -2.34
N CYS A 78 -12.80 7.03 -3.60
CA CYS A 78 -13.33 7.89 -4.67
C CYS A 78 -14.82 8.16 -4.48
N GLN A 79 -15.61 7.17 -4.04
CA GLN A 79 -17.03 7.36 -3.76
C GLN A 79 -17.26 8.45 -2.71
N LYS A 80 -16.51 8.42 -1.60
CA LYS A 80 -16.57 9.47 -0.56
C LYS A 80 -16.23 10.85 -1.12
N ALA A 81 -15.24 10.93 -2.02
CA ALA A 81 -14.89 12.20 -2.66
C ALA A 81 -15.99 12.70 -3.60
N LEU A 82 -16.64 11.81 -4.34
CA LEU A 82 -17.77 12.14 -5.21
C LEU A 82 -19.00 12.60 -4.40
N ASP A 83 -19.24 12.00 -3.23
CA ASP A 83 -20.34 12.42 -2.35
C ASP A 83 -20.12 13.86 -1.85
N ILE A 84 -18.89 14.25 -1.54
CA ILE A 84 -18.55 15.65 -1.22
C ILE A 84 -18.82 16.56 -2.42
N LEU A 85 -18.37 16.16 -3.63
CA LEU A 85 -18.58 16.94 -4.84
C LEU A 85 -20.06 17.12 -5.17
N ARG A 86 -20.91 16.11 -4.91
CA ARG A 86 -22.38 16.22 -5.09
C ARG A 86 -22.99 17.27 -4.17
N VAL A 87 -22.55 17.31 -2.90
CA VAL A 87 -23.03 18.31 -1.94
C VAL A 87 -22.62 19.72 -2.36
N VAL A 88 -21.34 19.91 -2.73
CA VAL A 88 -20.79 21.22 -3.12
C VAL A 88 -21.31 21.67 -4.50
N GLY A 89 -21.69 20.74 -5.36
CA GLY A 89 -22.20 20.99 -6.71
C GLY A 89 -23.72 21.20 -6.79
N HIS A 90 -24.37 21.61 -5.71
CA HIS A 90 -25.82 21.84 -5.70
C HIS A 90 -26.22 22.95 -6.68
N THR A 91 -27.37 22.80 -7.36
CA THR A 91 -27.82 23.71 -8.43
C THR A 91 -28.13 25.13 -7.97
N ASP A 92 -28.63 25.30 -6.74
CA ASP A 92 -29.10 26.58 -6.25
C ASP A 92 -28.05 27.40 -5.49
N TRP A 93 -27.09 26.72 -4.84
CA TRP A 93 -26.08 27.35 -3.97
C TRP A 93 -24.67 26.79 -4.15
N GLY A 94 -24.49 25.87 -5.09
CA GLY A 94 -23.23 25.15 -5.28
C GLY A 94 -22.10 25.99 -5.87
N ALA A 95 -20.91 25.43 -5.80
CA ALA A 95 -19.71 26.03 -6.35
C ALA A 95 -19.78 26.12 -7.89
N ASP A 96 -19.12 27.15 -8.44
CA ASP A 96 -18.98 27.31 -9.89
C ASP A 96 -18.31 26.10 -10.55
N ARG A 97 -18.62 25.89 -11.81
CA ARG A 97 -18.12 24.77 -12.65
C ARG A 97 -16.60 24.64 -12.61
N ILE A 98 -15.89 25.76 -12.63
CA ILE A 98 -14.42 25.77 -12.60
C ILE A 98 -13.90 25.23 -11.26
N ILE A 99 -14.52 25.65 -10.16
CA ILE A 99 -14.18 25.20 -8.82
C ILE A 99 -14.45 23.69 -8.67
N LEU A 100 -15.59 23.22 -9.15
CA LEU A 100 -15.93 21.81 -9.15
C LEU A 100 -14.92 20.96 -9.93
N LEU A 101 -14.43 21.44 -11.07
CA LEU A 101 -13.40 20.78 -11.85
C LEU A 101 -12.07 20.69 -11.09
N HIS A 102 -11.67 21.77 -10.40
CA HIS A 102 -10.48 21.76 -9.56
C HIS A 102 -10.63 20.78 -8.38
N LEU A 103 -11.75 20.78 -7.69
CA LEU A 103 -12.04 19.84 -6.62
C LEU A 103 -12.03 18.38 -7.12
N TYR A 104 -12.61 18.09 -8.28
CA TYR A 104 -12.53 16.77 -8.89
C TYR A 104 -11.08 16.33 -9.12
N ARG A 105 -10.26 17.19 -9.70
CA ARG A 105 -8.83 16.88 -9.94
C ARG A 105 -8.07 16.63 -8.64
N LEU A 106 -8.32 17.42 -7.60
CA LEU A 106 -7.66 17.30 -6.31
C LEU A 106 -8.15 16.09 -5.50
N LEU A 107 -9.45 15.82 -5.46
CA LEU A 107 -10.04 14.83 -4.57
C LEU A 107 -10.18 13.43 -5.19
N VAL A 108 -10.45 13.36 -6.48
CA VAL A 108 -10.71 12.08 -7.17
C VAL A 108 -9.50 11.67 -8.00
N ARG A 109 -9.09 12.51 -8.94
CA ARG A 109 -8.03 12.19 -9.89
C ARG A 109 -6.69 11.90 -9.18
N SER A 110 -6.31 12.69 -8.19
CA SER A 110 -5.08 12.47 -7.41
C SER A 110 -5.03 11.11 -6.71
N LYS A 111 -6.18 10.55 -6.32
CA LYS A 111 -6.26 9.22 -5.71
C LYS A 111 -6.15 8.08 -6.72
N LEU A 112 -6.54 8.33 -7.96
CA LEU A 112 -6.48 7.33 -9.04
C LEU A 112 -5.07 7.26 -9.66
N GLU A 113 -4.35 8.38 -9.67
CA GLU A 113 -3.00 8.49 -10.26
C GLU A 113 -1.87 8.11 -9.26
N ASN A 114 -2.18 7.96 -7.97
CA ASN A 114 -1.28 7.41 -6.95
C ASN A 114 -1.50 5.89 -6.82
#